data_3a79a84a77e23d52241d284142bf338a
#
_entry.id   3a79a84a77e23d52241d284142bf338a
#
_cell.length_a   1.000
_cell.length_b   1.000
_cell.length_c   1.000
_cell.angle_alpha   90.00
_cell.angle_beta   90.00
_cell.angle_gamma   90.00
#
_symmetry.space_group_name_H-M   'P 1'
#
loop_
_entity.id
_entity.type
_entity.pdbx_description
1 polymer ?
#
loop_
_entity_poly.entity_id
_entity_poly.type
_entity_poly.pdbx_seq_one_letter_code
_entity_poly.pdbx_strand_id
1 'polypeptide(L)'
;LSEFEQSNFRSQLRGYVEKWGMSYSGRMINWVEGDMKETPFVHIWDITPEDPAAFQKAHKEFVESVPQIFSGRFNGFGTYDINQPNGATHWVLVSGKDLDDHLQLLHNLETKYPEAMQKFVKDRGKTKIVHDFTFENLKYITTQ
;
A
#
# COMPACT_ATOMS: atom_id res chain seq x y z
N LEU A 1 -23.81 -4.46 6.57
CA LEU A 1 -24.52 -3.33 7.22
C LEU A 1 -25.65 -2.84 6.29
N SER A 2 -26.87 -2.73 6.81
CA SER A 2 -27.98 -2.09 6.11
C SER A 2 -27.68 -0.61 5.85
N GLU A 3 -28.42 0.03 4.94
CA GLU A 3 -28.28 1.47 4.68
C GLU A 3 -28.51 2.32 5.94
N PHE A 4 -29.47 1.90 6.78
CA PHE A 4 -29.72 2.54 8.05
C PHE A 4 -28.54 2.46 9.01
N GLU A 5 -27.93 1.28 9.18
CA GLU A 5 -26.76 1.10 10.03
C GLU A 5 -25.54 1.88 9.53
N GLN A 6 -25.33 1.94 8.21
CA GLN A 6 -24.29 2.75 7.60
C GLN A 6 -24.51 4.25 7.84
N SER A 7 -25.74 4.72 7.66
CA SER A 7 -26.10 6.12 7.89
C SER A 7 -25.95 6.51 9.36
N ASN A 8 -26.40 5.64 10.26
CA ASN A 8 -26.25 5.86 11.70
C ASN A 8 -24.77 5.88 12.14
N PHE A 9 -23.98 4.93 11.64
CA PHE A 9 -22.53 4.92 11.90
C PHE A 9 -21.85 6.21 11.43
N ARG A 10 -22.14 6.66 10.20
CA ARG A 10 -21.58 7.90 9.65
C ARG A 10 -21.98 9.12 10.47
N SER A 11 -23.25 9.16 10.90
CA SER A 11 -23.77 10.25 11.73
C SER A 11 -23.08 10.33 13.09
N GLN A 12 -22.92 9.17 13.75
CA GLN A 12 -22.21 9.09 15.03
C GLN A 12 -20.72 9.45 14.86
N LEU A 13 -20.06 8.91 13.82
CA LEU A 13 -18.67 9.21 13.55
C LEU A 13 -18.41 10.72 13.38
N ARG A 14 -19.31 11.43 12.71
CA ARG A 14 -19.22 12.89 12.57
C ARG A 14 -19.19 13.64 13.90
N GLY A 15 -19.87 13.12 14.92
CA GLY A 15 -19.86 13.71 16.27
C GLY A 15 -18.52 13.61 16.99
N TYR A 16 -17.63 12.71 16.56
CA TYR A 16 -16.31 12.51 17.14
C TYR A 16 -15.17 13.13 16.33
N VAL A 17 -15.48 13.65 15.13
CA VAL A 17 -14.45 14.23 14.23
C VAL A 17 -14.44 15.74 14.38
N GLU A 18 -13.37 16.27 14.93
CA GLU A 18 -13.17 17.72 15.09
C GLU A 18 -12.92 18.40 13.72
N LYS A 19 -12.14 17.74 12.84
CA LYS A 19 -11.79 18.29 11.53
C LYS A 19 -11.65 17.17 10.51
N TRP A 20 -12.30 17.32 9.36
CA TRP A 20 -12.11 16.44 8.21
C TRP A 20 -10.88 16.84 7.41
N GLY A 21 -10.02 15.88 7.12
CA GLY A 21 -8.89 16.06 6.22
C GLY A 21 -9.30 15.96 4.74
N MET A 22 -8.28 15.97 3.89
CA MET A 22 -8.46 15.71 2.45
C MET A 22 -8.80 14.24 2.22
N SER A 23 -9.67 13.99 1.26
CA SER A 23 -9.97 12.66 0.74
C SER A 23 -9.17 12.42 -0.53
N TYR A 24 -8.59 11.24 -0.65
CA TYR A 24 -7.83 10.81 -1.82
C TYR A 24 -8.51 9.58 -2.42
N SER A 25 -8.59 9.53 -3.74
CA SER A 25 -9.15 8.40 -4.45
C SER A 25 -8.30 8.05 -5.66
N GLY A 26 -8.20 6.77 -5.94
CA GLY A 26 -7.38 6.28 -7.04
C GLY A 26 -7.75 4.85 -7.42
N ARG A 27 -6.96 4.27 -8.30
CA ARG A 27 -7.14 2.92 -8.82
C ARG A 27 -6.01 2.01 -8.37
N MET A 28 -6.35 0.77 -8.10
CA MET A 28 -5.38 -0.32 -8.00
C MET A 28 -5.00 -0.76 -9.41
N ILE A 29 -3.69 -0.83 -9.70
CA ILE A 29 -3.15 -1.25 -11.00
C ILE A 29 -2.56 -2.64 -10.91
N ASN A 30 -1.61 -2.84 -9.98
CA ASN A 30 -1.09 -4.16 -9.62
C ASN A 30 -1.60 -4.48 -8.23
N TRP A 31 -2.13 -5.68 -8.06
CA TRP A 31 -2.65 -6.10 -6.76
C TRP A 31 -2.41 -7.58 -6.52
N VAL A 32 -1.88 -7.89 -5.36
CA VAL A 32 -1.75 -9.26 -4.84
C VAL A 32 -2.51 -9.32 -3.53
N GLU A 33 -3.46 -10.23 -3.44
CA GLU A 33 -4.23 -10.44 -2.22
C GLU A 33 -3.41 -11.13 -1.15
N GLY A 34 -3.61 -10.71 0.09
CA GLY A 34 -3.08 -11.30 1.29
C GLY A 34 -4.18 -11.57 2.31
N ASP A 35 -3.80 -11.99 3.49
CA ASP A 35 -4.74 -12.17 4.61
C ASP A 35 -4.65 -10.98 5.58
N MET A 36 -5.68 -10.14 5.59
CA MET A 36 -5.73 -8.95 6.45
C MET A 36 -5.78 -9.29 7.95
N LYS A 37 -6.21 -10.49 8.32
CA LYS A 37 -6.20 -10.94 9.72
C LYS A 37 -4.80 -11.33 10.18
N GLU A 38 -4.02 -11.91 9.28
CA GLU A 38 -2.64 -12.32 9.52
C GLU A 38 -1.64 -11.20 9.27
N THR A 39 -1.99 -10.23 8.40
CA THR A 39 -1.10 -9.11 8.04
C THR A 39 -1.81 -7.76 8.17
N PRO A 40 -2.24 -7.37 9.40
CA PRO A 40 -2.99 -6.15 9.64
C PRO A 40 -2.18 -4.86 9.52
N PHE A 41 -0.86 -4.94 9.64
CA PHE A 41 0.06 -3.80 9.51
C PHE A 41 0.30 -3.49 8.04
N VAL A 42 0.16 -2.23 7.65
CA VAL A 42 0.33 -1.79 6.26
C VAL A 42 1.28 -0.61 6.20
N HIS A 43 2.24 -0.66 5.29
CA HIS A 43 3.08 0.47 4.92
C HIS A 43 2.71 0.96 3.52
N ILE A 44 2.53 2.26 3.37
CA ILE A 44 2.24 2.92 2.10
C ILE A 44 3.34 3.94 1.80
N TRP A 45 3.87 3.89 0.60
CA TRP A 45 4.73 4.90 0.00
C TRP A 45 3.96 5.71 -1.02
N ASP A 46 3.87 7.00 -0.79
CA ASP A 46 3.35 7.98 -1.74
C ASP A 46 4.50 8.40 -2.67
N ILE A 47 4.35 8.15 -3.96
CA ILE A 47 5.43 8.29 -4.93
C ILE A 47 5.01 9.05 -6.18
N THR A 48 6.03 9.57 -6.90
CA THR A 48 5.87 10.12 -8.24
C THR A 48 6.96 9.52 -9.14
N PRO A 49 6.65 8.43 -9.88
CA PRO A 49 7.56 7.87 -10.87
C PRO A 49 7.66 8.78 -12.09
N GLU A 50 8.87 8.92 -12.68
CA GLU A 50 9.05 9.63 -13.96
C GLU A 50 8.40 8.88 -15.13
N ASP A 51 8.46 7.54 -15.10
CA ASP A 51 7.79 6.64 -16.05
C ASP A 51 6.88 5.65 -15.28
N PRO A 52 5.57 5.95 -15.17
CA PRO A 52 4.63 5.08 -14.50
C PRO A 52 4.48 3.69 -15.11
N ALA A 53 4.63 3.57 -16.43
CA ALA A 53 4.51 2.28 -17.12
C ALA A 53 5.71 1.38 -16.83
N ALA A 54 6.92 1.94 -16.85
CA ALA A 54 8.13 1.23 -16.45
C ALA A 54 8.07 0.81 -14.98
N PHE A 55 7.60 1.70 -14.10
CA PHE A 55 7.43 1.39 -12.69
C PHE A 55 6.42 0.24 -12.48
N GLN A 56 5.25 0.30 -13.12
CA GLN A 56 4.22 -0.73 -13.04
C GLN A 56 4.76 -2.11 -13.42
N LYS A 57 5.48 -2.18 -14.55
CA LYS A 57 6.10 -3.42 -15.03
C LYS A 57 7.14 -3.94 -14.05
N ALA A 58 8.06 -3.07 -13.63
CA ALA A 58 9.13 -3.44 -12.69
C ALA A 58 8.59 -3.89 -11.34
N HIS A 59 7.54 -3.23 -10.82
CA HIS A 59 6.88 -3.63 -9.57
C HIS A 59 6.28 -5.02 -9.67
N LYS A 60 5.54 -5.31 -10.76
CA LYS A 60 4.96 -6.64 -10.99
C LYS A 60 6.05 -7.71 -11.05
N GLU A 61 7.07 -7.52 -11.89
CA GLU A 61 8.18 -8.47 -12.03
C GLU A 61 8.93 -8.69 -10.71
N PHE A 62 9.12 -7.62 -9.93
CA PHE A 62 9.78 -7.70 -8.63
C PHE A 62 9.00 -8.57 -7.65
N VAL A 63 7.71 -8.32 -7.47
CA VAL A 63 6.85 -9.10 -6.57
C VAL A 63 6.81 -10.57 -6.97
N GLU A 64 6.70 -10.85 -8.27
CA GLU A 64 6.73 -12.21 -8.81
C GLU A 64 8.08 -12.92 -8.66
N SER A 65 9.20 -12.17 -8.64
CA SER A 65 10.54 -12.73 -8.52
C SER A 65 10.92 -13.15 -7.11
N VAL A 66 10.23 -12.64 -6.08
CA VAL A 66 10.54 -12.90 -4.66
C VAL A 66 9.29 -13.36 -3.90
N PRO A 67 8.61 -14.44 -4.35
CA PRO A 67 7.35 -14.88 -3.76
C PRO A 67 7.49 -15.27 -2.28
N GLN A 68 8.67 -15.67 -1.82
CA GLN A 68 8.93 -16.02 -0.42
C GLN A 68 8.79 -14.83 0.53
N ILE A 69 8.97 -13.61 0.03
CA ILE A 69 8.82 -12.36 0.80
C ILE A 69 7.36 -11.89 0.78
N PHE A 70 6.69 -12.00 -0.38
CA PHE A 70 5.38 -11.40 -0.59
C PHE A 70 4.19 -12.36 -0.39
N SER A 71 4.44 -13.68 -0.26
CA SER A 71 3.37 -14.65 -0.05
C SER A 71 2.56 -14.35 1.22
N GLY A 72 1.23 -14.35 1.09
CA GLY A 72 0.29 -14.08 2.18
C GLY A 72 0.16 -12.60 2.57
N ARG A 73 0.93 -11.70 1.95
CA ARG A 73 0.86 -10.25 2.17
C ARG A 73 0.04 -9.58 1.09
N PHE A 74 -0.71 -8.56 1.47
CA PHE A 74 -1.18 -7.60 0.47
C PHE A 74 0.03 -6.85 -0.09
N ASN A 75 0.07 -6.76 -1.40
CA ASN A 75 1.03 -5.94 -2.11
C ASN A 75 0.32 -5.23 -3.26
N GLY A 76 0.58 -3.94 -3.42
CA GLY A 76 -0.14 -3.16 -4.42
C GLY A 76 0.62 -1.96 -4.94
N PHE A 77 0.27 -1.59 -6.16
CA PHE A 77 0.65 -0.35 -6.81
C PHE A 77 -0.57 0.26 -7.47
N GLY A 78 -0.75 1.57 -7.31
CA GLY A 78 -1.89 2.27 -7.89
C GLY A 78 -1.67 3.75 -8.07
N THR A 79 -2.73 4.44 -8.53
CA THR A 79 -2.74 5.88 -8.82
C THR A 79 -3.53 6.64 -7.78
N TYR A 80 -3.25 7.94 -7.66
CA TYR A 80 -4.14 8.94 -7.11
C TYR A 80 -4.78 9.73 -8.26
N ASP A 81 -6.07 9.49 -8.50
CA ASP A 81 -6.81 10.11 -9.61
C ASP A 81 -7.57 11.38 -9.16
N ILE A 82 -8.02 11.41 -7.89
CA ILE A 82 -8.73 12.55 -7.30
C ILE A 82 -7.99 12.96 -6.03
N ASN A 83 -7.51 14.18 -6.01
CA ASN A 83 -6.58 14.73 -5.02
C ASN A 83 -5.28 13.91 -4.92
N GLN A 84 -4.20 14.59 -4.73
CA GLN A 84 -2.87 13.99 -4.69
C GLN A 84 -2.18 14.35 -3.38
N PRO A 85 -1.91 13.38 -2.48
CA PRO A 85 -1.29 13.67 -1.19
C PRO A 85 0.10 14.28 -1.43
N ASN A 86 0.27 15.54 -1.04
CA ASN A 86 1.52 16.31 -1.22
C ASN A 86 2.07 16.29 -2.66
N GLY A 87 1.20 16.10 -3.67
CA GLY A 87 1.58 16.02 -5.07
C GLY A 87 2.07 14.63 -5.54
N ALA A 88 1.92 13.60 -4.71
CA ALA A 88 2.18 12.23 -5.15
C ALA A 88 1.12 11.77 -6.14
N THR A 89 1.55 11.14 -7.22
CA THR A 89 0.66 10.66 -8.30
C THR A 89 0.30 9.18 -8.16
N HIS A 90 1.10 8.43 -7.42
CA HIS A 90 0.97 6.98 -7.25
C HIS A 90 1.26 6.58 -5.81
N TRP A 91 0.89 5.35 -5.49
CA TRP A 91 1.19 4.72 -4.21
C TRP A 91 1.67 3.29 -4.42
N VAL A 92 2.51 2.83 -3.49
CA VAL A 92 2.90 1.43 -3.32
C VAL A 92 2.54 1.04 -1.90
N LEU A 93 2.02 -0.17 -1.71
CA LEU A 93 1.78 -0.69 -0.37
C LEU A 93 2.28 -2.13 -0.21
N VAL A 94 2.64 -2.46 1.01
CA VAL A 94 2.89 -3.83 1.44
C VAL A 94 2.34 -4.02 2.86
N SER A 95 1.73 -5.17 3.11
CA SER A 95 1.28 -5.53 4.45
C SER A 95 2.25 -6.44 5.19
N GLY A 96 2.10 -6.52 6.50
CA GLY A 96 2.88 -7.37 7.38
C GLY A 96 2.10 -7.69 8.65
N LYS A 97 2.66 -8.54 9.50
CA LYS A 97 2.05 -8.91 10.80
C LYS A 97 2.07 -7.72 11.76
N ASP A 98 3.23 -7.07 11.83
CA ASP A 98 3.52 -5.93 12.70
C ASP A 98 4.73 -5.16 12.14
N LEU A 99 5.19 -4.16 12.88
CA LEU A 99 6.35 -3.35 12.49
C LEU A 99 7.63 -4.19 12.40
N ASP A 100 7.85 -5.14 13.32
CA ASP A 100 9.06 -5.96 13.33
C ASP A 100 9.13 -6.85 12.08
N ASP A 101 8.03 -7.52 11.75
CA ASP A 101 7.89 -8.30 10.52
C ASP A 101 8.12 -7.44 9.25
N HIS A 102 7.64 -6.20 9.26
CA HIS A 102 7.88 -5.27 8.15
C HIS A 102 9.35 -4.87 8.02
N LEU A 103 10.00 -4.53 9.14
CA LEU A 103 11.44 -4.21 9.13
C LEU A 103 12.28 -5.43 8.71
N GLN A 104 11.89 -6.63 9.14
CA GLN A 104 12.53 -7.87 8.72
C GLN A 104 12.34 -8.14 7.21
N LEU A 105 11.17 -7.81 6.65
CA LEU A 105 10.93 -7.87 5.20
C LEU A 105 11.95 -6.98 4.46
N LEU A 106 12.08 -5.71 4.84
CA LEU A 106 13.01 -4.78 4.21
C LEU A 106 14.45 -5.28 4.32
N HIS A 107 14.87 -5.70 5.51
CA HIS A 107 16.19 -6.28 5.74
C HIS A 107 16.46 -7.52 4.86
N ASN A 108 15.49 -8.42 4.74
CA ASN A 108 15.61 -9.60 3.90
C ASN A 108 15.72 -9.25 2.42
N LEU A 109 14.98 -8.26 1.94
CA LEU A 109 15.08 -7.78 0.55
C LEU A 109 16.49 -7.28 0.25
N GLU A 110 17.09 -6.53 1.16
CA GLU A 110 18.43 -5.98 0.99
C GLU A 110 19.54 -7.04 1.09
N THR A 111 19.40 -8.00 2.01
CA THR A 111 20.48 -8.93 2.34
C THR A 111 20.39 -10.28 1.64
N LYS A 112 19.17 -10.78 1.40
CA LYS A 112 18.94 -12.09 0.79
C LYS A 112 18.57 -12.02 -0.70
N TYR A 113 18.02 -10.87 -1.14
CA TYR A 113 17.58 -10.67 -2.52
C TYR A 113 18.13 -9.39 -3.16
N PRO A 114 19.43 -9.07 -2.97
CA PRO A 114 20.01 -7.81 -3.45
C PRO A 114 19.92 -7.67 -4.98
N GLU A 115 20.03 -8.76 -5.73
CA GLU A 115 19.93 -8.73 -7.20
C GLU A 115 18.52 -8.37 -7.67
N ALA A 116 17.48 -8.91 -7.02
CA ALA A 116 16.10 -8.56 -7.32
C ALA A 116 15.81 -7.09 -7.01
N MET A 117 16.31 -6.59 -5.86
CA MET A 117 16.21 -5.17 -5.50
C MET A 117 16.93 -4.26 -6.49
N GLN A 118 18.15 -4.60 -6.88
CA GLN A 118 18.92 -3.81 -7.86
C GLN A 118 18.22 -3.79 -9.21
N LYS A 119 17.73 -4.95 -9.67
CA LYS A 119 16.94 -5.03 -10.91
C LYS A 119 15.70 -4.14 -10.82
N PHE A 120 14.93 -4.23 -9.75
CA PHE A 120 13.74 -3.40 -9.53
C PHE A 120 14.07 -1.90 -9.58
N VAL A 121 15.09 -1.47 -8.82
CA VAL A 121 15.51 -0.06 -8.78
C VAL A 121 15.95 0.44 -10.15
N LYS A 122 16.65 -0.39 -10.92
CA LYS A 122 17.09 -0.06 -12.29
C LYS A 122 15.88 0.06 -13.24
N ASP A 123 15.01 -0.93 -13.22
CA ASP A 123 13.92 -1.06 -14.22
C ASP A 123 12.76 -0.11 -13.97
N ARG A 124 12.49 0.25 -12.70
CA ARG A 124 11.45 1.22 -12.34
C ARG A 124 11.79 2.67 -12.73
N GLY A 125 13.06 2.93 -13.04
CA GLY A 125 13.54 4.26 -13.33
C GLY A 125 13.54 5.20 -12.12
N LYS A 126 13.70 6.49 -12.38
CA LYS A 126 13.70 7.49 -11.33
C LYS A 126 12.30 7.64 -10.73
N THR A 127 12.25 7.68 -9.42
CA THR A 127 11.02 7.79 -8.66
C THR A 127 11.26 8.68 -7.45
N LYS A 128 10.43 9.70 -7.30
CA LYS A 128 10.44 10.55 -6.10
C LYS A 128 9.55 9.88 -5.05
N ILE A 129 10.10 9.61 -3.87
CA ILE A 129 9.31 9.30 -2.68
C ILE A 129 8.87 10.64 -2.10
N VAL A 130 7.57 10.85 -2.00
CA VAL A 130 6.98 12.10 -1.53
C VAL A 130 6.73 12.05 -0.04
N HIS A 131 6.15 10.94 0.41
CA HIS A 131 5.82 10.68 1.81
C HIS A 131 5.66 9.17 2.00
N ASP A 132 5.77 8.70 3.22
CA ASP A 132 5.39 7.35 3.60
C ASP A 132 4.74 7.33 4.98
N PHE A 133 3.91 6.35 5.23
CA PHE A 133 3.25 6.15 6.52
C PHE A 133 2.84 4.70 6.70
N THR A 134 2.60 4.36 7.97
CA THR A 134 2.12 3.05 8.37
C THR A 134 0.80 3.17 9.12
N PHE A 135 -0.02 2.13 9.05
CA PHE A 135 -1.19 1.97 9.88
C PHE A 135 -1.43 0.51 10.21
N GLU A 136 -2.21 0.25 11.24
CA GLU A 136 -2.66 -1.08 11.62
C GLU A 136 -4.18 -1.16 11.55
N ASN A 137 -4.68 -2.22 10.89
CA ASN A 137 -6.11 -2.52 10.84
C ASN A 137 -6.53 -3.19 12.14
N LEU A 138 -7.16 -2.45 13.02
CA LEU A 138 -7.66 -2.98 14.31
C LEU A 138 -8.92 -3.83 14.16
N LYS A 139 -9.69 -3.61 13.09
CA LYS A 139 -10.93 -4.33 12.84
C LYS A 139 -11.21 -4.45 11.36
N TYR A 140 -11.41 -5.67 10.90
CA TYR A 140 -11.84 -5.97 9.54
C TYR A 140 -13.30 -6.44 9.55
N ILE A 141 -14.17 -5.76 8.80
CA ILE A 141 -15.58 -6.10 8.67
C ILE A 141 -15.81 -6.60 7.25
N THR A 142 -16.02 -7.91 7.10
CA THR A 142 -16.46 -8.49 5.83
C THR A 142 -17.98 -8.33 5.70
N THR A 143 -18.44 -7.78 4.60
CA THR A 143 -19.83 -7.98 4.15
C THR A 143 -19.94 -9.41 3.64
N GLN A 144 -20.78 -10.22 4.29
CA GLN A 144 -21.22 -11.51 3.75
C GLN A 144 -22.20 -11.28 2.63
#